data_988cbfafd02061cd94ebed0a55d25a1f
#
_entry.id   988cbfafd02061cd94ebed0a55d25a1f
#
_cell.length_a   1.000
_cell.length_b   1.000
_cell.length_c   1.000
_cell.angle_alpha   90.00
_cell.angle_beta   90.00
_cell.angle_gamma   90.00
#
_symmetry.space_group_name_H-M   'P 1'
#
loop_
_entity.id
_entity.type
_entity.pdbx_description
1 polymer ?
#
loop_
_entity_poly.entity_id
_entity_poly.type
_entity_poly.pdbx_seq_one_letter_code
_entity_poly.pdbx_strand_id
1 'polypeptide(L)'
;MNIPSQYLKLMPLLLIVSAIVFITSDQIRSQKGQTAQQLAPKGIDDGHIHSHDEGVMDHSDPVAQKRMGIFHYNEGNKFLKQNDWKQAIRNYKMALHHNKEFTEAYINLSTAYLKDKQLDASLKTLNTLQKIEEKHPLLHYNLACYYAIKGDTARGMASLKLALEYGLKNIESLLSDPDLEKLRRDPQFQELQIKLPEKKI
;
A
#
# COMPACT_ATOMS: atom_id res chain seq x y z
N MET A 1 44.40 -18.76 20.27
CA MET A 1 44.04 -19.05 18.88
C MET A 1 44.88 -18.14 17.98
N ASN A 2 45.89 -18.71 17.28
CA ASN A 2 46.77 -17.93 16.40
C ASN A 2 46.08 -17.76 15.04
N ILE A 3 45.81 -16.52 14.67
CA ILE A 3 45.27 -16.19 13.32
C ILE A 3 46.40 -16.39 12.31
N PRO A 4 46.26 -17.21 11.25
CA PRO A 4 47.27 -17.42 10.23
C PRO A 4 47.66 -16.10 9.56
N SER A 5 48.98 -15.88 9.36
CA SER A 5 49.56 -14.62 8.87
C SER A 5 49.02 -14.16 7.49
N GLN A 6 48.46 -15.07 6.71
CA GLN A 6 47.85 -14.78 5.41
C GLN A 6 46.57 -13.91 5.53
N TYR A 7 45.83 -13.96 6.64
CA TYR A 7 44.65 -13.13 6.87
C TYR A 7 44.98 -11.74 7.38
N LEU A 8 46.17 -11.54 7.95
CA LEU A 8 46.59 -10.23 8.43
C LEU A 8 46.85 -9.24 7.30
N LYS A 9 47.23 -9.72 6.10
CA LYS A 9 47.46 -8.90 4.91
C LYS A 9 46.17 -8.41 4.22
N LEU A 10 45.03 -9.05 4.50
CA LEU A 10 43.71 -8.71 3.92
C LEU A 10 42.89 -7.76 4.82
N MET A 11 43.27 -7.61 6.09
CA MET A 11 42.57 -6.75 7.05
C MET A 11 42.40 -5.28 6.58
N PRO A 12 43.44 -4.61 6.05
CA PRO A 12 43.25 -3.23 5.60
C PRO A 12 42.30 -3.11 4.39
N LEU A 13 42.24 -4.15 3.54
CA LEU A 13 41.34 -4.12 2.37
C LEU A 13 39.86 -4.28 2.78
N LEU A 14 39.58 -5.13 3.78
CA LEU A 14 38.23 -5.31 4.32
C LEU A 14 37.71 -4.06 5.02
N LEU A 15 38.55 -3.32 5.72
CA LEU A 15 38.19 -2.05 6.36
C LEU A 15 37.91 -0.97 5.35
N ILE A 16 38.65 -0.91 4.23
CA ILE A 16 38.41 0.04 3.15
C ILE A 16 37.07 -0.26 2.43
N VAL A 17 36.77 -1.54 2.16
CA VAL A 17 35.52 -1.93 1.52
C VAL A 17 34.33 -1.61 2.43
N SER A 18 34.44 -1.87 3.76
CA SER A 18 33.36 -1.53 4.70
C SER A 18 33.14 -0.01 4.81
N ALA A 19 34.21 0.78 4.78
CA ALA A 19 34.13 2.25 4.78
C ALA A 19 33.46 2.80 3.50
N ILE A 20 33.80 2.24 2.34
CA ILE A 20 33.20 2.66 1.05
C ILE A 20 31.70 2.30 1.02
N VAL A 21 31.32 1.12 1.49
CA VAL A 21 29.89 0.72 1.56
C VAL A 21 29.12 1.64 2.52
N PHE A 22 29.73 2.04 3.64
CA PHE A 22 29.10 2.95 4.60
C PHE A 22 28.91 4.35 4.01
N ILE A 23 29.94 4.91 3.35
CA ILE A 23 29.89 6.24 2.72
C ILE A 23 28.85 6.27 1.59
N THR A 24 28.78 5.23 0.75
CA THR A 24 27.79 5.17 -0.34
C THR A 24 26.36 5.01 0.20
N SER A 25 26.18 4.28 1.29
CA SER A 25 24.87 4.12 1.94
C SER A 25 24.37 5.44 2.54
N ASP A 26 25.24 6.24 3.14
CA ASP A 26 24.89 7.54 3.68
C ASP A 26 24.64 8.58 2.57
N GLN A 27 25.39 8.56 1.47
CA GLN A 27 25.10 9.43 0.32
C GLN A 27 23.78 9.09 -0.36
N ILE A 28 23.46 7.80 -0.53
CA ILE A 28 22.17 7.39 -1.09
C ILE A 28 21.02 7.77 -0.16
N ARG A 29 21.21 7.69 1.15
CA ARG A 29 20.22 8.11 2.16
C ARG A 29 20.03 9.62 2.16
N SER A 30 21.10 10.39 2.02
CA SER A 30 21.07 11.85 1.91
C SER A 30 20.40 12.31 0.61
N GLN A 31 20.70 11.69 -0.53
CA GLN A 31 20.05 12.04 -1.80
C GLN A 31 18.56 11.69 -1.83
N LYS A 32 18.14 10.54 -1.23
CA LYS A 32 16.71 10.21 -1.06
C LYS A 32 15.99 11.20 -0.15
N GLY A 33 16.65 11.74 0.87
CA GLY A 33 16.10 12.79 1.72
C GLY A 33 15.92 14.12 0.97
N GLN A 34 16.87 14.49 0.11
CA GLN A 34 16.82 15.75 -0.64
C GLN A 34 15.78 15.73 -1.77
N THR A 35 15.59 14.61 -2.49
CA THR A 35 14.55 14.49 -3.52
C THR A 35 13.14 14.45 -2.92
N ALA A 36 12.96 13.89 -1.73
CA ALA A 36 11.68 13.95 -1.04
C ALA A 36 11.34 15.34 -0.52
N GLN A 37 12.37 16.15 -0.18
CA GLN A 37 12.22 17.51 0.32
C GLN A 37 11.99 18.55 -0.80
N GLN A 38 12.43 18.27 -2.04
CA GLN A 38 12.17 19.13 -3.20
C GLN A 38 10.76 18.98 -3.79
N LEU A 39 10.03 17.92 -3.46
CA LEU A 39 8.64 17.71 -3.89
C LEU A 39 7.62 18.05 -2.79
N ALA A 40 8.07 18.42 -1.59
CA ALA A 40 7.21 18.99 -0.57
C ALA A 40 6.98 20.46 -0.85
N PRO A 41 5.75 20.97 -0.89
CA PRO A 41 5.51 22.40 -0.96
C PRO A 41 6.19 23.06 0.24
N LYS A 42 7.06 24.03 -0.01
CA LYS A 42 7.66 24.88 1.01
C LYS A 42 6.53 25.53 1.81
N GLY A 43 6.52 25.27 3.13
CA GLY A 43 5.76 26.04 4.10
C GLY A 43 4.51 25.34 4.63
N ILE A 44 4.69 24.35 5.52
CA ILE A 44 3.81 24.16 6.66
C ILE A 44 4.76 23.96 7.83
N ASP A 45 5.06 25.05 8.52
CA ASP A 45 5.71 25.08 9.81
C ASP A 45 4.67 24.63 10.84
N ASP A 46 5.01 23.64 11.63
CA ASP A 46 4.18 23.08 12.72
C ASP A 46 4.25 23.89 14.00
N GLY A 47 4.62 25.18 13.90
CA GLY A 47 4.57 26.16 14.95
C GLY A 47 3.21 26.87 15.00
N HIS A 48 2.50 26.72 16.09
CA HIS A 48 1.42 27.58 16.61
C HIS A 48 1.02 28.77 15.72
N ILE A 49 -0.01 28.62 14.91
CA ILE A 49 -0.66 29.76 14.26
C ILE A 49 -1.83 30.21 15.12
N HIS A 50 -1.54 31.10 16.07
CA HIS A 50 -2.44 32.17 16.43
C HIS A 50 -1.98 33.43 15.70
N SER A 51 -2.40 33.61 14.48
CA SER A 51 -2.51 34.93 13.87
C SER A 51 -3.67 34.87 12.88
N HIS A 52 -4.66 35.68 13.20
CA HIS A 52 -5.79 36.01 12.34
C HIS A 52 -5.28 36.64 11.05
N ASP A 53 -5.09 35.82 10.04
CA ASP A 53 -5.20 36.23 8.65
C ASP A 53 -6.17 35.22 8.00
N GLU A 54 -7.43 35.65 7.90
CA GLU A 54 -8.52 34.90 7.29
C GLU A 54 -8.30 34.87 5.76
N GLY A 55 -7.25 34.17 5.33
CA GLY A 55 -7.23 33.58 4.00
C GLY A 55 -8.25 32.45 4.03
N VAL A 56 -9.51 32.76 3.74
CA VAL A 56 -10.55 31.78 3.49
C VAL A 56 -9.96 30.76 2.50
N MET A 57 -9.58 29.56 3.02
CA MET A 57 -9.24 28.45 2.13
C MET A 57 -10.48 28.23 1.27
N ASP A 58 -10.41 28.64 0.02
CA ASP A 58 -11.49 28.45 -0.93
C ASP A 58 -11.65 26.96 -1.15
N HIS A 59 -12.55 26.37 -0.35
CA HIS A 59 -12.93 24.98 -0.47
C HIS A 59 -13.63 24.68 -1.81
N SER A 60 -13.83 25.69 -2.64
CA SER A 60 -14.40 25.54 -3.98
C SER A 60 -13.34 25.27 -5.05
N ASP A 61 -12.03 25.51 -4.78
CA ASP A 61 -10.97 25.23 -5.76
C ASP A 61 -10.77 23.72 -5.98
N PRO A 62 -11.13 23.18 -7.16
CA PRO A 62 -10.99 21.75 -7.44
C PRO A 62 -9.54 21.24 -7.39
N VAL A 63 -8.57 22.12 -7.66
CA VAL A 63 -7.14 21.79 -7.61
C VAL A 63 -6.69 21.65 -6.17
N ALA A 64 -7.12 22.55 -5.29
CA ALA A 64 -6.87 22.47 -3.86
C ALA A 64 -7.53 21.20 -3.27
N GLN A 65 -8.77 20.90 -3.63
CA GLN A 65 -9.46 19.69 -3.21
C GLN A 65 -8.69 18.42 -3.63
N LYS A 66 -8.27 18.34 -4.89
CA LYS A 66 -7.49 17.20 -5.38
C LYS A 66 -6.16 17.03 -4.63
N ARG A 67 -5.45 18.13 -4.34
CA ARG A 67 -4.20 18.09 -3.56
C ARG A 67 -4.43 17.59 -2.14
N MET A 68 -5.50 18.05 -1.47
CA MET A 68 -5.86 17.58 -0.13
C MET A 68 -6.23 16.09 -0.14
N GLY A 69 -6.97 15.64 -1.17
CA GLY A 69 -7.25 14.22 -1.35
C GLY A 69 -5.99 13.37 -1.45
N ILE A 70 -5.02 13.80 -2.26
CA ILE A 70 -3.73 13.10 -2.41
C ILE A 70 -2.93 13.14 -1.10
N PHE A 71 -2.92 14.27 -0.39
CA PHE A 71 -2.23 14.39 0.90
C PHE A 71 -2.77 13.35 1.89
N HIS A 72 -4.08 13.31 2.11
CA HIS A 72 -4.70 12.35 3.03
C HIS A 72 -4.51 10.90 2.57
N TYR A 73 -4.55 10.62 1.27
CA TYR A 73 -4.24 9.30 0.74
C TYR A 73 -2.82 8.85 1.12
N ASN A 74 -1.83 9.73 0.96
CA ASN A 74 -0.44 9.44 1.31
C ASN A 74 -0.24 9.24 2.82
N GLU A 75 -0.90 10.05 3.65
CA GLU A 75 -0.90 9.85 5.11
C GLU A 75 -1.55 8.49 5.48
N GLY A 76 -2.68 8.16 4.85
CA GLY A 76 -3.30 6.85 5.01
C GLY A 76 -2.34 5.69 4.68
N ASN A 77 -1.56 5.82 3.61
CA ASN A 77 -0.56 4.82 3.23
C ASN A 77 0.57 4.67 4.27
N LYS A 78 0.98 5.76 4.94
CA LYS A 78 1.96 5.69 6.02
C LYS A 78 1.42 4.88 7.20
N PHE A 79 0.20 5.19 7.65
CA PHE A 79 -0.45 4.47 8.74
C PHE A 79 -0.73 3.00 8.38
N LEU A 80 -1.14 2.71 7.14
CA LEU A 80 -1.34 1.34 6.66
C LEU A 80 -0.05 0.50 6.79
N LYS A 81 1.10 1.07 6.41
CA LYS A 81 2.42 0.42 6.55
C LYS A 81 2.84 0.20 8.00
N GLN A 82 2.35 1.02 8.92
CA GLN A 82 2.59 0.91 10.36
C GLN A 82 1.60 -0.02 11.06
N ASN A 83 0.66 -0.63 10.32
CA ASN A 83 -0.45 -1.43 10.83
C ASN A 83 -1.40 -0.63 11.75
N ASP A 84 -1.39 0.70 11.67
CA ASP A 84 -2.39 1.55 12.32
C ASP A 84 -3.62 1.70 11.42
N TRP A 85 -4.45 0.63 11.42
CA TRP A 85 -5.62 0.55 10.56
C TRP A 85 -6.62 1.66 10.81
N LYS A 86 -6.76 2.10 12.08
CA LYS A 86 -7.72 3.15 12.46
C LYS A 86 -7.34 4.51 11.87
N GLN A 87 -6.07 4.89 11.97
CA GLN A 87 -5.60 6.13 11.37
C GLN A 87 -5.58 6.05 9.84
N ALA A 88 -5.23 4.89 9.28
CA ALA A 88 -5.33 4.66 7.83
C ALA A 88 -6.76 4.87 7.33
N ILE A 89 -7.77 4.25 7.98
CA ILE A 89 -9.19 4.41 7.67
C ILE A 89 -9.61 5.88 7.72
N ARG A 90 -9.22 6.60 8.79
CA ARG A 90 -9.54 8.03 8.93
C ARG A 90 -9.01 8.84 7.76
N ASN A 91 -7.76 8.64 7.40
CA ASN A 91 -7.10 9.40 6.34
C ASN A 91 -7.67 9.06 4.96
N TYR A 92 -7.93 7.78 4.64
CA TYR A 92 -8.57 7.42 3.37
C TYR A 92 -9.99 7.99 3.25
N LYS A 93 -10.75 8.05 4.34
CA LYS A 93 -12.06 8.72 4.36
C LYS A 93 -11.93 10.21 4.08
N MET A 94 -10.91 10.88 4.61
CA MET A 94 -10.63 12.28 4.28
C MET A 94 -10.23 12.44 2.83
N ALA A 95 -9.39 11.55 2.29
CA ALA A 95 -9.07 11.55 0.86
C ALA A 95 -10.33 11.46 -0.03
N LEU A 96 -11.25 10.57 0.33
CA LEU A 96 -12.52 10.40 -0.38
C LEU A 96 -13.53 11.54 -0.15
N HIS A 97 -13.42 12.27 0.94
CA HIS A 97 -14.17 13.49 1.13
C HIS A 97 -13.78 14.57 0.11
N HIS A 98 -12.48 14.70 -0.16
CA HIS A 98 -11.94 15.65 -1.12
C HIS A 98 -12.04 15.17 -2.57
N ASN A 99 -11.98 13.87 -2.81
CA ASN A 99 -12.13 13.30 -4.15
C ASN A 99 -12.95 11.99 -4.10
N LYS A 100 -14.23 12.09 -4.43
CA LYS A 100 -15.17 10.95 -4.36
C LYS A 100 -14.91 9.86 -5.40
N GLU A 101 -14.09 10.12 -6.42
CA GLU A 101 -13.76 9.17 -7.49
C GLU A 101 -12.34 8.62 -7.33
N PHE A 102 -11.70 8.79 -6.18
CA PHE A 102 -10.34 8.35 -5.94
C PHE A 102 -10.27 6.82 -5.73
N THR A 103 -10.20 6.08 -6.82
CA THR A 103 -10.21 4.61 -6.87
C THR A 103 -9.21 3.97 -5.89
N GLU A 104 -7.96 4.43 -5.87
CA GLU A 104 -6.90 3.88 -5.01
C GLU A 104 -7.21 4.09 -3.52
N ALA A 105 -7.89 5.18 -3.17
CA ALA A 105 -8.32 5.42 -1.79
C ALA A 105 -9.43 4.46 -1.36
N TYR A 106 -10.37 4.10 -2.24
CA TYR A 106 -11.36 3.05 -1.95
C TYR A 106 -10.71 1.68 -1.77
N ILE A 107 -9.74 1.31 -2.63
CA ILE A 107 -9.01 0.05 -2.55
C ILE A 107 -8.32 -0.05 -1.18
N ASN A 108 -7.54 0.97 -0.82
CA ASN A 108 -6.77 0.94 0.42
C ASN A 108 -7.66 1.09 1.66
N LEU A 109 -8.78 1.83 1.58
CA LEU A 109 -9.78 1.91 2.63
C LEU A 109 -10.43 0.55 2.88
N SER A 110 -10.81 -0.17 1.83
CA SER A 110 -11.38 -1.52 1.96
C SER A 110 -10.39 -2.49 2.57
N THR A 111 -9.11 -2.42 2.18
CA THR A 111 -8.02 -3.21 2.78
C THR A 111 -7.85 -2.88 4.26
N ALA A 112 -7.81 -1.60 4.64
CA ALA A 112 -7.69 -1.18 6.03
C ALA A 112 -8.87 -1.68 6.88
N TYR A 113 -10.10 -1.66 6.35
CA TYR A 113 -11.26 -2.23 7.01
C TYR A 113 -11.17 -3.76 7.17
N LEU A 114 -10.68 -4.51 6.16
CA LEU A 114 -10.45 -5.95 6.28
C LEU A 114 -9.46 -6.25 7.41
N LYS A 115 -8.34 -5.53 7.46
CA LYS A 115 -7.32 -5.69 8.50
C LYS A 115 -7.82 -5.31 9.89
N ASP A 116 -8.69 -4.31 10.01
CA ASP A 116 -9.35 -3.91 11.27
C ASP A 116 -10.61 -4.75 11.58
N LYS A 117 -10.88 -5.81 10.80
CA LYS A 117 -12.03 -6.73 10.94
C LYS A 117 -13.41 -6.07 10.83
N GLN A 118 -13.48 -4.89 10.24
CA GLN A 118 -14.72 -4.17 9.94
C GLN A 118 -15.29 -4.63 8.59
N LEU A 119 -15.72 -5.89 8.51
CA LEU A 119 -16.08 -6.54 7.26
C LEU A 119 -17.23 -5.86 6.52
N ASP A 120 -18.26 -5.40 7.22
CA ASP A 120 -19.42 -4.74 6.61
C ASP A 120 -19.04 -3.39 5.99
N ALA A 121 -18.14 -2.64 6.66
CA ALA A 121 -17.63 -1.38 6.14
C ALA A 121 -16.74 -1.62 4.90
N SER A 122 -15.94 -2.69 4.91
CA SER A 122 -15.16 -3.09 3.74
C SER A 122 -16.06 -3.41 2.55
N LEU A 123 -17.07 -4.27 2.72
CA LEU A 123 -17.99 -4.62 1.64
C LEU A 123 -18.72 -3.39 1.09
N LYS A 124 -19.21 -2.50 1.97
CA LYS A 124 -19.86 -1.25 1.55
C LYS A 124 -18.91 -0.38 0.70
N THR A 125 -17.65 -0.30 1.08
CA THR A 125 -16.61 0.45 0.35
C THR A 125 -16.36 -0.16 -1.02
N LEU A 126 -16.22 -1.50 -1.10
CA LEU A 126 -16.04 -2.24 -2.33
C LEU A 126 -17.24 -2.12 -3.28
N ASN A 127 -18.46 -2.17 -2.75
CA ASN A 127 -19.69 -1.96 -3.54
C ASN A 127 -19.76 -0.52 -4.10
N THR A 128 -19.21 0.47 -3.39
CA THR A 128 -19.11 1.83 -3.91
C THR A 128 -18.09 1.90 -5.03
N LEU A 129 -16.92 1.31 -4.84
CA LEU A 129 -15.88 1.25 -5.86
C LEU A 129 -16.35 0.51 -7.12
N GLN A 130 -17.11 -0.57 -6.97
CA GLN A 130 -17.66 -1.32 -8.09
C GLN A 130 -18.55 -0.46 -9.03
N LYS A 131 -19.25 0.52 -8.47
CA LYS A 131 -20.05 1.46 -9.28
C LYS A 131 -19.21 2.49 -10.03
N ILE A 132 -17.99 2.77 -9.54
CA ILE A 132 -17.05 3.73 -10.13
C ILE A 132 -16.21 3.03 -11.19
N GLU A 133 -15.65 1.87 -10.84
CA GLU A 133 -14.71 1.13 -11.69
C GLU A 133 -14.89 -0.38 -11.49
N GLU A 134 -15.91 -0.95 -12.16
CA GLU A 134 -16.30 -2.34 -12.00
C GLU A 134 -15.18 -3.35 -12.33
N LYS A 135 -14.35 -3.03 -13.33
CA LYS A 135 -13.31 -3.95 -13.84
C LYS A 135 -11.93 -3.75 -13.20
N HIS A 136 -11.86 -3.05 -12.07
CA HIS A 136 -10.57 -2.86 -11.42
C HIS A 136 -10.08 -4.16 -10.75
N PRO A 137 -8.86 -4.67 -11.05
CA PRO A 137 -8.41 -5.97 -10.56
C PRO A 137 -8.31 -6.06 -9.03
N LEU A 138 -7.88 -4.97 -8.36
CA LEU A 138 -7.78 -4.95 -6.89
C LEU A 138 -9.14 -4.85 -6.18
N LEU A 139 -10.19 -4.35 -6.84
CA LEU A 139 -11.57 -4.45 -6.33
C LEU A 139 -11.93 -5.93 -6.12
N HIS A 140 -11.76 -6.73 -7.17
CA HIS A 140 -12.11 -8.15 -7.15
C HIS A 140 -11.18 -8.96 -6.24
N TYR A 141 -9.91 -8.57 -6.14
CA TYR A 141 -8.98 -9.15 -5.17
C TYR A 141 -9.45 -8.92 -3.72
N ASN A 142 -9.82 -7.68 -3.37
CA ASN A 142 -10.31 -7.37 -2.03
C ASN A 142 -11.68 -8.02 -1.74
N LEU A 143 -12.54 -8.19 -2.77
CA LEU A 143 -13.77 -9.01 -2.64
C LEU A 143 -13.44 -10.48 -2.36
N ALA A 144 -12.40 -11.04 -3.02
CA ALA A 144 -11.96 -12.40 -2.74
C ALA A 144 -11.47 -12.55 -1.30
N CYS A 145 -10.67 -11.61 -0.78
CA CYS A 145 -10.26 -11.56 0.62
C CYS A 145 -11.46 -11.47 1.57
N TYR A 146 -12.40 -10.57 1.29
CA TYR A 146 -13.63 -10.44 2.08
C TYR A 146 -14.39 -11.76 2.18
N TYR A 147 -14.68 -12.42 1.04
CA TYR A 147 -15.41 -13.66 1.01
C TYR A 147 -14.63 -14.83 1.65
N ALA A 148 -13.31 -14.87 1.47
CA ALA A 148 -12.45 -15.86 2.15
C ALA A 148 -12.53 -15.73 3.67
N ILE A 149 -12.46 -14.53 4.20
CA ILE A 149 -12.58 -14.26 5.65
C ILE A 149 -13.97 -14.69 6.15
N LYS A 150 -15.03 -14.38 5.40
CA LYS A 150 -16.41 -14.80 5.71
C LYS A 150 -16.62 -16.31 5.58
N GLY A 151 -15.71 -17.05 4.95
CA GLY A 151 -15.84 -18.49 4.70
C GLY A 151 -16.72 -18.84 3.49
N ASP A 152 -17.03 -17.86 2.65
CA ASP A 152 -17.75 -18.08 1.38
C ASP A 152 -16.75 -18.32 0.25
N THR A 153 -16.28 -19.58 0.20
CA THR A 153 -15.25 -19.99 -0.74
C THR A 153 -15.70 -19.84 -2.19
N ALA A 154 -16.97 -20.11 -2.49
CA ALA A 154 -17.50 -20.04 -3.84
C ALA A 154 -17.43 -18.60 -4.42
N ARG A 155 -17.97 -17.62 -3.66
CA ARG A 155 -17.88 -16.19 -4.08
C ARG A 155 -16.44 -15.68 -4.04
N GLY A 156 -15.64 -16.15 -3.08
CA GLY A 156 -14.21 -15.82 -3.00
C GLY A 156 -13.46 -16.25 -4.26
N MET A 157 -13.63 -17.50 -4.70
CA MET A 157 -12.99 -18.02 -5.92
C MET A 157 -13.50 -17.31 -7.18
N ALA A 158 -14.80 -17.03 -7.28
CA ALA A 158 -15.34 -16.27 -8.40
C ALA A 158 -14.71 -14.86 -8.49
N SER A 159 -14.61 -14.16 -7.35
CA SER A 159 -13.96 -12.85 -7.29
C SER A 159 -12.48 -12.92 -7.64
N LEU A 160 -11.75 -13.94 -7.19
CA LEU A 160 -10.34 -14.13 -7.52
C LEU A 160 -10.12 -14.36 -9.01
N LYS A 161 -10.99 -15.14 -9.65
CA LYS A 161 -10.96 -15.37 -11.12
C LYS A 161 -11.14 -14.05 -11.87
N LEU A 162 -12.10 -13.22 -11.46
CA LEU A 162 -12.30 -11.89 -12.05
C LEU A 162 -11.09 -10.97 -11.84
N ALA A 163 -10.47 -10.98 -10.66
CA ALA A 163 -9.25 -10.21 -10.43
C ALA A 163 -8.13 -10.56 -11.41
N LEU A 164 -7.94 -11.85 -11.69
CA LEU A 164 -6.96 -12.35 -12.65
C LEU A 164 -7.35 -12.00 -14.09
N GLU A 165 -8.62 -12.16 -14.45
CA GLU A 165 -9.16 -11.79 -15.77
C GLU A 165 -8.96 -10.31 -16.07
N TYR A 166 -9.17 -9.44 -15.08
CA TYR A 166 -8.95 -8.00 -15.20
C TYR A 166 -7.48 -7.57 -15.03
N GLY A 167 -6.56 -8.53 -14.96
CA GLY A 167 -5.12 -8.27 -15.06
C GLY A 167 -4.42 -8.02 -13.73
N LEU A 168 -4.81 -8.70 -12.67
CA LEU A 168 -4.06 -8.69 -11.41
C LEU A 168 -2.62 -9.17 -11.66
N LYS A 169 -1.63 -8.29 -11.39
CA LYS A 169 -0.22 -8.54 -11.74
C LYS A 169 0.58 -9.26 -10.65
N ASN A 170 0.24 -9.02 -9.38
CA ASN A 170 1.02 -9.59 -8.26
C ASN A 170 0.47 -10.94 -7.82
N ILE A 171 0.74 -11.97 -8.62
CA ILE A 171 0.27 -13.34 -8.37
C ILE A 171 0.95 -13.95 -7.14
N GLU A 172 2.18 -13.58 -6.84
CA GLU A 172 2.91 -14.09 -5.68
C GLU A 172 2.20 -13.75 -4.35
N SER A 173 1.54 -12.59 -4.30
CA SER A 173 0.76 -12.21 -3.13
C SER A 173 -0.43 -13.15 -2.88
N LEU A 174 -0.99 -13.78 -3.92
CA LEU A 174 -2.08 -14.75 -3.76
C LEU A 174 -1.66 -15.97 -2.93
N LEU A 175 -0.41 -16.39 -3.10
CA LEU A 175 0.14 -17.58 -2.44
C LEU A 175 0.51 -17.32 -0.98
N SER A 176 0.81 -16.08 -0.62
CA SER A 176 1.30 -15.70 0.71
C SER A 176 0.31 -14.87 1.53
N ASP A 177 -0.75 -14.31 0.92
CA ASP A 177 -1.71 -13.47 1.65
C ASP A 177 -2.51 -14.31 2.67
N PRO A 178 -2.42 -14.02 3.97
CA PRO A 178 -3.16 -14.73 5.00
C PRO A 178 -4.68 -14.61 4.84
N ASP A 179 -5.19 -13.54 4.24
CA ASP A 179 -6.62 -13.33 4.05
C ASP A 179 -7.22 -14.33 3.03
N LEU A 180 -6.38 -14.93 2.16
CA LEU A 180 -6.78 -15.93 1.18
C LEU A 180 -6.57 -17.39 1.64
N GLU A 181 -6.17 -17.62 2.89
CA GLU A 181 -5.84 -18.98 3.38
C GLU A 181 -6.94 -20.01 3.11
N LYS A 182 -8.20 -19.62 3.34
CA LYS A 182 -9.34 -20.53 3.11
C LYS A 182 -9.55 -20.87 1.63
N LEU A 183 -9.27 -19.91 0.72
CA LEU A 183 -9.37 -20.14 -0.71
C LEU A 183 -8.25 -21.06 -1.22
N ARG A 184 -7.03 -20.94 -0.67
CA ARG A 184 -5.91 -21.81 -1.07
C ARG A 184 -6.17 -23.29 -0.82
N ARG A 185 -7.09 -23.63 0.09
CA ARG A 185 -7.51 -25.02 0.38
C ARG A 185 -8.57 -25.55 -0.61
N ASP A 186 -9.13 -24.68 -1.44
CA ASP A 186 -10.11 -25.06 -2.46
C ASP A 186 -9.42 -25.72 -3.66
N PRO A 187 -9.91 -26.87 -4.16
CA PRO A 187 -9.33 -27.51 -5.36
C PRO A 187 -9.25 -26.60 -6.57
N GLN A 188 -10.23 -25.71 -6.77
CA GLN A 188 -10.22 -24.74 -7.86
C GLN A 188 -9.05 -23.73 -7.76
N PHE A 189 -8.56 -23.42 -6.57
CA PHE A 189 -7.39 -22.58 -6.40
C PHE A 189 -6.13 -23.30 -6.91
N GLN A 190 -6.00 -24.58 -6.66
CA GLN A 190 -4.88 -25.40 -7.16
C GLN A 190 -4.88 -25.46 -8.69
N GLU A 191 -6.04 -25.65 -9.33
CA GLU A 191 -6.17 -25.59 -10.78
C GLU A 191 -5.79 -24.22 -11.35
N LEU A 192 -6.12 -23.15 -10.63
CA LEU A 192 -5.80 -21.80 -11.01
C LEU A 192 -4.29 -21.54 -10.92
N GLN A 193 -3.63 -22.09 -9.92
CA GLN A 193 -2.20 -22.00 -9.70
C GLN A 193 -1.40 -22.66 -10.85
N ILE A 194 -1.86 -23.79 -11.37
CA ILE A 194 -1.23 -24.50 -12.51
C ILE A 194 -1.31 -23.65 -13.80
N LYS A 195 -2.34 -22.82 -13.95
CA LYS A 195 -2.54 -21.96 -15.12
C LYS A 195 -1.80 -20.62 -15.06
N LEU A 196 -1.23 -20.29 -13.89
CA LEU A 196 -0.45 -19.07 -13.75
C LEU A 196 0.93 -19.27 -14.40
N PRO A 197 1.46 -18.28 -15.13
CA PRO A 197 2.77 -18.41 -15.77
C PRO A 197 3.84 -18.66 -14.70
N GLU A 198 4.58 -19.76 -14.87
CA GLU A 198 5.79 -20.01 -14.07
C GLU A 198 6.74 -18.82 -14.24
N LYS A 199 7.26 -18.34 -13.13
CA LYS A 199 8.28 -17.30 -13.11
C LYS A 199 9.48 -17.82 -13.91
N LYS A 200 9.73 -17.27 -15.08
CA LYS A 200 11.05 -17.45 -15.71
C LYS A 200 12.07 -16.76 -14.81
N ILE A 201 12.86 -17.61 -14.11
CA ILE A 201 14.01 -17.22 -13.30
C ILE A 201 15.07 -16.60 -14.21
#